data_6d80027f42fb2293666ebc4241ff5b08
#
_entry.id   6d80027f42fb2293666ebc4241ff5b08
#
_cell.length_a   1.000
_cell.length_b   1.000
_cell.length_c   1.000
_cell.angle_alpha   90.00
_cell.angle_beta   90.00
_cell.angle_gamma   90.00
#
_symmetry.space_group_name_H-M   'P 1'
#
loop_
_entity.id
_entity.type
_entity.pdbx_description
1 polymer ?
#
loop_
_entity_poly.entity_id
_entity_poly.type
_entity_poly.pdbx_seq_one_letter_code
_entity_poly.pdbx_strand_id
1 'polypeptide(L)'
;GSEMCIRDRQVNMFRGSANSLLRNDGYHFIFLGTFIERADNSARLLDVKYFVLLPTADYIGGNLDNLQWIILLRSLSSFRAFRWAYEGDVTSSKIAHFFILNNDCSRSLSFCINNIVYHLNSLKCSPEKITDIYSGLKKVHSSVKTENIESIIDYGLHEYVTNFVSNITYLDSQIQNHFFK
;
A
#
# COMPACT_ATOMS: atom_id res chain seq x y z
N GLY A 1 11.30 23.63 18.84
CA GLY A 1 10.75 22.86 17.75
C GLY A 1 9.97 21.68 18.31
N SER A 2 8.79 21.40 17.81
CA SER A 2 7.98 20.29 18.32
C SER A 2 8.70 18.95 18.03
N GLU A 3 8.50 17.95 18.89
CA GLU A 3 9.01 16.58 18.70
C GLU A 3 8.70 16.01 17.32
N MET A 4 7.58 16.42 16.73
CA MET A 4 7.18 16.07 15.37
C MET A 4 8.18 16.54 14.30
N CYS A 5 8.74 17.78 14.42
CA CYS A 5 9.76 18.28 13.50
C CYS A 5 11.09 17.51 13.62
N ILE A 6 11.45 17.05 14.82
CA ILE A 6 12.67 16.25 15.03
C ILE A 6 12.49 14.86 14.38
N ARG A 7 11.36 14.24 14.58
CA ARG A 7 11.02 12.94 14.00
C ARG A 7 10.99 12.98 12.47
N ASP A 8 10.34 13.99 11.87
CA ASP A 8 10.29 14.19 10.42
C ASP A 8 11.68 14.40 9.83
N ARG A 9 12.53 15.19 10.51
CA ARG A 9 13.93 15.40 10.10
C ARG A 9 14.72 14.10 10.11
N GLN A 10 14.59 13.29 11.16
CA GLN A 10 15.29 12.00 11.26
C GLN A 10 14.84 11.02 10.18
N VAL A 11 13.53 10.93 9.91
CA VAL A 11 12.99 10.08 8.85
C VAL A 11 13.48 10.53 7.47
N ASN A 12 13.53 11.82 7.20
CA ASN A 12 14.04 12.36 5.93
C ASN A 12 15.53 12.13 5.76
N MET A 13 16.33 12.28 6.83
CA MET A 13 17.76 11.95 6.82
C MET A 13 17.98 10.45 6.57
N PHE A 14 17.23 9.59 7.23
CA PHE A 14 17.28 8.15 7.00
C PHE A 14 16.96 7.80 5.54
N ARG A 15 15.87 8.35 4.97
CA ARG A 15 15.50 8.14 3.56
C ARG A 15 16.58 8.62 2.59
N GLY A 16 17.18 9.78 2.86
CA GLY A 16 18.31 10.30 2.07
C GLY A 16 19.51 9.35 2.12
N SER A 17 19.87 8.91 3.32
CA SER A 17 20.99 7.98 3.52
C SER A 17 20.72 6.61 2.90
N ALA A 18 19.49 6.10 2.99
CA ALA A 18 19.12 4.81 2.41
C ALA A 18 19.30 4.79 0.88
N ASN A 19 19.10 5.92 0.19
CA ASN A 19 19.33 6.02 -1.25
C ASN A 19 20.80 5.89 -1.66
N SER A 20 21.73 6.21 -0.76
CA SER A 20 23.18 6.11 -0.99
C SER A 20 23.79 4.76 -0.59
N LEU A 21 23.00 3.84 -0.03
CA LEU A 21 23.47 2.52 0.37
C LEU A 21 23.86 1.65 -0.84
N LEU A 22 24.85 0.80 -0.62
CA LEU A 22 25.18 -0.27 -1.55
C LEU A 22 23.95 -1.20 -1.72
N ARG A 23 23.69 -1.64 -2.96
CA ARG A 23 22.55 -2.53 -3.31
C ARG A 23 22.85 -3.98 -2.87
N ASN A 24 23.01 -4.18 -1.57
CA ASN A 24 23.19 -5.47 -0.94
C ASN A 24 21.90 -5.93 -0.23
N ASP A 25 21.93 -7.08 0.41
CA ASP A 25 20.76 -7.63 1.11
C ASP A 25 20.20 -6.67 2.16
N GLY A 26 21.06 -5.94 2.90
CA GLY A 26 20.61 -4.94 3.87
C GLY A 26 19.77 -3.82 3.25
N TYR A 27 20.18 -3.32 2.06
CA TYR A 27 19.39 -2.37 1.30
C TYR A 27 18.01 -2.95 0.94
N HIS A 28 17.99 -4.18 0.43
CA HIS A 28 16.73 -4.81 0.02
C HIS A 28 15.80 -5.06 1.21
N PHE A 29 16.31 -5.45 2.39
CA PHE A 29 15.48 -5.59 3.60
C PHE A 29 14.89 -4.26 4.09
N ILE A 30 15.65 -3.15 4.05
CA ILE A 30 15.15 -1.82 4.42
C ILE A 30 13.95 -1.42 3.55
N PHE A 31 14.08 -1.59 2.24
CA PHE A 31 13.02 -1.20 1.32
C PHE A 31 11.86 -2.19 1.34
N LEU A 32 12.11 -3.48 1.54
CA LEU A 32 11.09 -4.50 1.73
C LEU A 32 10.18 -4.13 2.92
N GLY A 33 10.75 -3.88 4.10
CA GLY A 33 9.99 -3.43 5.27
C GLY A 33 9.25 -2.11 5.01
N THR A 34 9.88 -1.17 4.31
CA THR A 34 9.25 0.12 3.95
C THR A 34 8.01 -0.07 3.08
N PHE A 35 8.04 -0.98 2.10
CA PHE A 35 6.90 -1.21 1.21
C PHE A 35 5.81 -2.05 1.84
N ILE A 36 6.16 -3.02 2.72
CA ILE A 36 5.19 -3.78 3.51
C ILE A 36 4.41 -2.84 4.43
N GLU A 37 5.10 -2.01 5.22
CA GLU A 37 4.46 -1.03 6.10
C GLU A 37 3.60 -0.03 5.32
N ARG A 38 4.08 0.45 4.17
CA ARG A 38 3.33 1.39 3.34
C ARG A 38 2.07 0.76 2.76
N ALA A 39 2.13 -0.48 2.31
CA ALA A 39 0.97 -1.22 1.82
C ALA A 39 -0.07 -1.42 2.93
N ASP A 40 0.34 -1.86 4.11
CA ASP A 40 -0.53 -2.02 5.28
C ASP A 40 -1.19 -0.70 5.67
N ASN A 41 -0.42 0.38 5.82
CA ASN A 41 -0.94 1.70 6.16
C ASN A 41 -1.93 2.25 5.12
N SER A 42 -1.65 2.08 3.83
CA SER A 42 -2.56 2.52 2.76
C SER A 42 -3.85 1.72 2.77
N ALA A 43 -3.78 0.42 2.96
CA ALA A 43 -4.94 -0.46 3.06
C ALA A 43 -5.83 -0.08 4.26
N ARG A 44 -5.25 0.08 5.45
CA ARG A 44 -6.00 0.48 6.66
C ARG A 44 -6.64 1.86 6.52
N LEU A 45 -6.01 2.81 5.84
CA LEU A 45 -6.61 4.12 5.61
C LEU A 45 -7.80 4.05 4.64
N LEU A 46 -7.74 3.17 3.64
CA LEU A 46 -8.90 2.89 2.79
C LEU A 46 -10.04 2.26 3.59
N ASP A 47 -9.73 1.34 4.49
CA ASP A 47 -10.71 0.65 5.34
C ASP A 47 -11.44 1.62 6.28
N VAL A 48 -10.70 2.52 6.95
CA VAL A 48 -11.26 3.56 7.82
C VAL A 48 -12.30 4.41 7.10
N LYS A 49 -12.08 4.73 5.82
CA LYS A 49 -13.04 5.51 5.02
C LYS A 49 -14.40 4.79 4.93
N TYR A 50 -14.40 3.47 4.76
CA TYR A 50 -15.63 2.70 4.63
C TYR A 50 -16.32 2.44 5.96
N PHE A 51 -15.56 2.14 7.01
CA PHE A 51 -16.14 1.72 8.29
C PHE A 51 -16.56 2.87 9.19
N VAL A 52 -15.81 3.98 9.18
CA VAL A 52 -15.99 5.09 10.14
C VAL A 52 -16.75 6.26 9.54
N LEU A 53 -16.58 6.48 8.23
CA LEU A 53 -17.06 7.71 7.59
C LEU A 53 -18.34 7.53 6.76
N LEU A 54 -18.83 6.30 6.57
CA LEU A 54 -20.10 6.01 5.89
C LEU A 54 -21.04 5.23 6.80
N PRO A 55 -21.76 5.90 7.71
CA PRO A 55 -22.65 5.22 8.64
C PRO A 55 -23.89 4.60 7.97
N THR A 56 -24.26 5.02 6.76
CA THR A 56 -25.37 4.45 5.98
C THR A 56 -25.09 4.50 4.48
N ALA A 57 -25.66 3.52 3.73
CA ALA A 57 -25.51 3.41 2.27
C ALA A 57 -26.07 4.63 1.50
N ASP A 58 -26.98 5.40 2.10
CA ASP A 58 -27.63 6.56 1.47
C ASP A 58 -26.66 7.74 1.20
N TYR A 59 -25.48 7.74 1.80
CA TYR A 59 -24.47 8.79 1.62
C TYR A 59 -23.45 8.48 0.53
N ILE A 60 -23.50 7.29 -0.08
CA ILE A 60 -22.57 6.91 -1.15
C ILE A 60 -22.79 7.80 -2.39
N GLY A 61 -21.70 8.43 -2.86
CA GLY A 61 -21.74 9.31 -4.04
C GLY A 61 -22.24 10.74 -3.78
N GLY A 62 -22.62 11.07 -2.55
CA GLY A 62 -23.04 12.42 -2.16
C GLY A 62 -21.85 13.38 -1.97
N ASN A 63 -22.16 14.67 -1.75
CA ASN A 63 -21.14 15.70 -1.51
C ASN A 63 -20.24 15.39 -0.31
N LEU A 64 -20.80 14.81 0.74
CA LEU A 64 -20.04 14.40 1.94
C LEU A 64 -19.07 13.28 1.62
N ASP A 65 -19.48 12.28 0.86
CA ASP A 65 -18.62 11.18 0.43
C ASP A 65 -17.43 11.69 -0.39
N ASN A 66 -17.68 12.57 -1.35
CA ASN A 66 -16.63 13.20 -2.16
C ASN A 66 -15.65 14.01 -1.32
N LEU A 67 -16.15 14.77 -0.33
CA LEU A 67 -15.31 15.53 0.60
C LEU A 67 -14.39 14.62 1.42
N GLN A 68 -14.93 13.52 1.94
CA GLN A 68 -14.17 12.54 2.72
C GLN A 68 -13.06 11.90 1.87
N TRP A 69 -13.34 11.55 0.60
CA TRP A 69 -12.35 11.06 -0.34
C TRP A 69 -11.24 12.09 -0.62
N ILE A 70 -11.58 13.36 -0.76
CA ILE A 70 -10.61 14.45 -0.93
C ILE A 70 -9.73 14.59 0.33
N ILE A 71 -10.31 14.46 1.52
CA ILE A 71 -9.56 14.49 2.78
C ILE A 71 -8.58 13.31 2.83
N LEU A 72 -8.99 12.11 2.43
CA LEU A 72 -8.11 10.95 2.34
C LEU A 72 -6.92 11.19 1.38
N LEU A 73 -7.19 11.70 0.18
CA LEU A 73 -6.14 12.06 -0.78
C LEU A 73 -5.14 13.08 -0.21
N ARG A 74 -5.63 14.06 0.55
CA ARG A 74 -4.78 15.08 1.19
C ARG A 74 -3.97 14.51 2.35
N SER A 75 -4.57 13.68 3.20
CA SER A 75 -3.87 13.04 4.33
C SER A 75 -2.72 12.14 3.86
N LEU A 76 -2.87 11.51 2.71
CA LEU A 76 -1.83 10.72 2.04
C LEU A 76 -0.87 11.56 1.19
N SER A 77 -1.01 12.90 1.18
CA SER A 77 -0.23 13.81 0.33
C SER A 77 -0.31 13.48 -1.17
N SER A 78 -1.41 12.86 -1.60
CA SER A 78 -1.57 12.29 -2.94
C SER A 78 -2.52 13.07 -3.84
N PHE A 79 -3.11 14.16 -3.35
CA PHE A 79 -4.14 14.92 -4.10
C PHE A 79 -3.61 15.46 -5.45
N ARG A 80 -2.39 16.02 -5.48
CA ARG A 80 -1.80 16.53 -6.72
C ARG A 80 -1.49 15.40 -7.71
N ALA A 81 -0.93 14.30 -7.23
CA ALA A 81 -0.64 13.13 -8.06
C ALA A 81 -1.93 12.54 -8.65
N PHE A 82 -3.00 12.46 -7.85
CA PHE A 82 -4.31 12.04 -8.35
C PHE A 82 -4.82 12.95 -9.48
N ARG A 83 -4.76 14.28 -9.30
CA ARG A 83 -5.21 15.25 -10.33
C ARG A 83 -4.37 15.20 -11.60
N TRP A 84 -3.14 14.73 -11.53
CA TRP A 84 -2.31 14.50 -12.71
C TRP A 84 -2.64 13.18 -13.42
N ALA A 85 -2.97 12.16 -12.67
CA ALA A 85 -3.25 10.82 -13.21
C ALA A 85 -4.68 10.70 -13.77
N TYR A 86 -5.63 11.51 -13.25
CA TYR A 86 -7.06 11.42 -13.62
C TYR A 86 -7.62 12.80 -13.97
N GLU A 87 -8.19 12.87 -15.16
CA GLU A 87 -8.92 14.05 -15.63
C GLU A 87 -10.37 14.04 -15.13
N GLY A 88 -10.99 15.23 -15.05
CA GLY A 88 -12.40 15.43 -14.73
C GLY A 88 -12.70 15.30 -13.23
N ASP A 89 -13.91 14.82 -12.91
CA ASP A 89 -14.43 14.80 -11.56
C ASP A 89 -13.73 13.77 -10.66
N VAL A 90 -13.63 14.13 -9.38
CA VAL A 90 -13.12 13.27 -8.32
C VAL A 90 -14.26 12.33 -7.92
N THR A 91 -14.14 11.05 -8.25
CA THR A 91 -15.10 10.01 -7.89
C THR A 91 -14.47 8.96 -6.98
N SER A 92 -15.30 8.33 -6.15
CA SER A 92 -14.87 7.24 -5.26
C SER A 92 -14.18 6.11 -6.01
N SER A 93 -14.73 5.70 -7.16
CA SER A 93 -14.15 4.63 -8.00
C SER A 93 -12.75 5.01 -8.53
N LYS A 94 -12.55 6.25 -9.03
CA LYS A 94 -11.23 6.70 -9.48
C LYS A 94 -10.22 6.74 -8.34
N ILE A 95 -10.63 7.14 -7.13
CA ILE A 95 -9.74 7.20 -5.98
C ILE A 95 -9.41 5.79 -5.49
N ALA A 96 -10.38 4.89 -5.44
CA ALA A 96 -10.15 3.48 -5.13
C ALA A 96 -9.17 2.86 -6.15
N HIS A 97 -9.40 3.07 -7.45
CA HIS A 97 -8.45 2.64 -8.49
C HIS A 97 -7.06 3.21 -8.27
N PHE A 98 -6.94 4.51 -7.95
CA PHE A 98 -5.67 5.17 -7.73
C PHE A 98 -4.87 4.58 -6.57
N PHE A 99 -5.52 4.26 -5.46
CA PHE A 99 -4.84 3.69 -4.30
C PHE A 99 -4.68 2.17 -4.33
N ILE A 100 -5.45 1.47 -5.13
CA ILE A 100 -5.36 0.01 -5.20
C ILE A 100 -4.53 -0.44 -6.41
N LEU A 101 -4.89 0.01 -7.61
CA LEU A 101 -4.41 -0.57 -8.87
C LEU A 101 -3.38 0.29 -9.62
N ASN A 102 -3.28 1.59 -9.36
CA ASN A 102 -2.38 2.47 -10.10
C ASN A 102 -0.91 2.14 -9.79
N ASN A 103 -0.12 1.86 -10.84
CA ASN A 103 1.29 1.47 -10.70
C ASN A 103 2.25 2.66 -10.53
N ASP A 104 1.82 3.88 -10.80
CA ASP A 104 2.64 5.09 -10.69
C ASP A 104 2.46 5.82 -9.36
N CYS A 105 1.38 5.47 -8.62
CA CYS A 105 1.13 6.02 -7.30
C CYS A 105 1.99 5.30 -6.26
N SER A 106 2.97 6.01 -5.67
CA SER A 106 3.88 5.43 -4.68
C SER A 106 3.20 4.89 -3.41
N ARG A 107 1.92 5.20 -3.19
CA ARG A 107 1.11 4.73 -2.07
C ARG A 107 0.06 3.71 -2.46
N SER A 108 -0.04 3.34 -3.73
CA SER A 108 -0.98 2.30 -4.14
C SER A 108 -0.52 0.92 -3.67
N LEU A 109 -1.49 0.03 -3.49
CA LEU A 109 -1.21 -1.34 -3.11
C LEU A 109 -0.42 -2.04 -4.22
N SER A 110 -0.80 -1.83 -5.48
CA SER A 110 -0.10 -2.41 -6.65
C SER A 110 1.37 -1.98 -6.71
N PHE A 111 1.65 -0.67 -6.58
CA PHE A 111 3.03 -0.17 -6.56
C PHE A 111 3.84 -0.78 -5.41
N CYS A 112 3.28 -0.83 -4.21
CA CYS A 112 3.97 -1.40 -3.06
C CYS A 112 4.28 -2.89 -3.27
N ILE A 113 3.32 -3.67 -3.76
CA ILE A 113 3.50 -5.10 -4.01
C ILE A 113 4.54 -5.35 -5.10
N ASN A 114 4.52 -4.59 -6.20
CA ASN A 114 5.54 -4.71 -7.24
C ASN A 114 6.96 -4.44 -6.69
N ASN A 115 7.12 -3.48 -5.79
CA ASN A 115 8.40 -3.23 -5.13
C ASN A 115 8.77 -4.33 -4.13
N ILE A 116 7.82 -4.89 -3.38
CA ILE A 116 8.06 -6.05 -2.52
C ILE A 116 8.58 -7.23 -3.34
N VAL A 117 7.93 -7.54 -4.48
CA VAL A 117 8.36 -8.57 -5.43
C VAL A 117 9.79 -8.31 -5.89
N TYR A 118 10.08 -7.08 -6.32
CA TYR A 118 11.42 -6.69 -6.78
C TYR A 118 12.49 -6.90 -5.72
N HIS A 119 12.24 -6.43 -4.49
CA HIS A 119 13.24 -6.55 -3.41
C HIS A 119 13.42 -7.98 -2.92
N LEU A 120 12.36 -8.78 -2.83
CA LEU A 120 12.46 -10.21 -2.49
C LEU A 120 13.25 -11.00 -3.55
N ASN A 121 13.00 -10.74 -4.84
CA ASN A 121 13.73 -11.39 -5.93
C ASN A 121 15.22 -10.98 -5.99
N SER A 122 15.55 -9.85 -5.41
CA SER A 122 16.93 -9.33 -5.37
C SER A 122 17.75 -9.88 -4.21
N LEU A 123 17.13 -10.51 -3.22
CA LEU A 123 17.82 -11.17 -2.11
C LEU A 123 18.52 -12.43 -2.59
N LYS A 124 19.77 -12.61 -2.18
CA LYS A 124 20.58 -13.80 -2.51
C LYS A 124 20.25 -14.95 -1.57
N CYS A 125 19.11 -15.60 -1.77
CA CYS A 125 18.64 -16.69 -0.94
C CYS A 125 18.54 -18.01 -1.72
N SER A 126 18.72 -19.14 -1.03
CA SER A 126 18.55 -20.46 -1.65
C SER A 126 17.05 -20.71 -1.97
N PRO A 127 16.73 -21.25 -3.15
CA PRO A 127 15.34 -21.45 -3.60
C PRO A 127 14.48 -22.30 -2.64
N GLU A 128 15.07 -23.28 -1.98
CA GLU A 128 14.38 -24.21 -1.08
C GLU A 128 13.79 -23.53 0.16
N LYS A 129 14.42 -22.42 0.58
CA LYS A 129 14.05 -21.71 1.78
C LYS A 129 12.95 -20.65 1.58
N ILE A 130 12.60 -20.32 0.34
CA ILE A 130 11.75 -19.18 0.01
C ILE A 130 10.37 -19.62 -0.50
N THR A 131 10.12 -20.91 -0.66
CA THR A 131 8.86 -21.44 -1.25
C THR A 131 7.61 -20.90 -0.55
N ASP A 132 7.62 -20.83 0.79
CA ASP A 132 6.48 -20.35 1.57
C ASP A 132 6.28 -18.85 1.40
N ILE A 133 7.38 -18.08 1.38
CA ILE A 133 7.33 -16.62 1.13
C ILE A 133 6.77 -16.35 -0.27
N TYR A 134 7.22 -17.10 -1.29
CA TYR A 134 6.69 -16.95 -2.65
C TYR A 134 5.23 -17.35 -2.78
N SER A 135 4.78 -18.35 -2.03
CA SER A 135 3.34 -18.71 -2.00
C SER A 135 2.47 -17.58 -1.44
N GLY A 136 2.90 -16.97 -0.33
CA GLY A 136 2.28 -15.78 0.25
C GLY A 136 2.30 -14.58 -0.69
N LEU A 137 3.48 -14.30 -1.27
CA LEU A 137 3.67 -13.22 -2.24
C LEU A 137 2.76 -13.39 -3.47
N LYS A 138 2.64 -14.61 -4.00
CA LYS A 138 1.76 -14.89 -5.15
C LYS A 138 0.30 -14.56 -4.84
N LYS A 139 -0.18 -14.88 -3.64
CA LYS A 139 -1.55 -14.54 -3.22
C LYS A 139 -1.77 -13.03 -3.21
N VAL A 140 -0.87 -12.27 -2.58
CA VAL A 140 -0.96 -10.81 -2.50
C VAL A 140 -0.80 -10.17 -3.88
N HIS A 141 0.12 -10.66 -4.70
CA HIS A 141 0.36 -10.14 -6.05
C HIS A 141 -0.82 -10.40 -7.00
N SER A 142 -1.45 -11.59 -6.92
CA SER A 142 -2.62 -11.89 -7.74
C SER A 142 -3.82 -11.00 -7.41
N SER A 143 -4.03 -10.65 -6.14
CA SER A 143 -5.15 -9.79 -5.73
C SER A 143 -5.09 -8.38 -6.32
N VAL A 144 -3.89 -7.84 -6.60
CA VAL A 144 -3.73 -6.50 -7.18
C VAL A 144 -3.52 -6.48 -8.69
N LYS A 145 -3.28 -7.64 -9.32
CA LYS A 145 -2.92 -7.71 -10.75
C LYS A 145 -4.06 -8.17 -11.66
N THR A 146 -4.96 -9.01 -11.17
CA THR A 146 -5.99 -9.66 -11.99
C THR A 146 -7.37 -9.03 -11.86
N GLU A 147 -7.59 -8.17 -10.88
CA GLU A 147 -8.88 -7.55 -10.64
C GLU A 147 -8.98 -6.16 -11.28
N ASN A 148 -10.15 -5.83 -11.79
CA ASN A 148 -10.50 -4.46 -12.15
C ASN A 148 -11.18 -3.78 -10.96
N ILE A 149 -11.31 -2.46 -10.99
CA ILE A 149 -11.86 -1.74 -9.84
C ILE A 149 -13.35 -2.01 -9.65
N GLU A 150 -14.09 -2.29 -10.72
CA GLU A 150 -15.51 -2.63 -10.66
C GLU A 150 -15.72 -3.94 -9.89
N SER A 151 -14.96 -4.98 -10.20
CA SER A 151 -15.06 -6.27 -9.47
C SER A 151 -14.66 -6.14 -8.00
N ILE A 152 -13.71 -5.28 -7.66
CA ILE A 152 -13.34 -5.00 -6.25
C ILE A 152 -14.49 -4.29 -5.52
N ILE A 153 -15.14 -3.33 -6.17
CA ILE A 153 -16.27 -2.60 -5.59
C ILE A 153 -17.48 -3.55 -5.41
N ASP A 154 -17.78 -4.38 -6.40
CA ASP A 154 -18.87 -5.35 -6.37
C ASP A 154 -18.66 -6.45 -5.30
N TYR A 155 -17.42 -6.89 -5.12
CA TYR A 155 -17.04 -7.82 -4.04
C TYR A 155 -17.18 -7.20 -2.64
N GLY A 156 -16.97 -5.90 -2.52
CA GLY A 156 -16.91 -5.13 -1.29
C GLY A 156 -15.49 -4.68 -0.98
N LEU A 157 -15.30 -3.35 -0.97
CA LEU A 157 -13.97 -2.79 -0.75
C LEU A 157 -13.43 -3.10 0.66
N HIS A 158 -14.28 -3.14 1.67
CA HIS A 158 -13.91 -3.51 3.04
C HIS A 158 -13.38 -4.95 3.11
N GLU A 159 -14.11 -5.89 2.52
CA GLU A 159 -13.74 -7.30 2.44
C GLU A 159 -12.43 -7.49 1.69
N TYR A 160 -12.27 -6.79 0.56
CA TYR A 160 -11.04 -6.80 -0.21
C TYR A 160 -9.85 -6.30 0.59
N VAL A 161 -9.98 -5.14 1.24
CA VAL A 161 -8.90 -4.52 2.03
C VAL A 161 -8.56 -5.37 3.26
N THR A 162 -9.55 -5.93 3.94
CA THR A 162 -9.35 -6.82 5.09
C THR A 162 -8.57 -8.08 4.69
N ASN A 163 -8.94 -8.69 3.57
CA ASN A 163 -8.21 -9.83 3.02
C ASN A 163 -6.79 -9.46 2.61
N PHE A 164 -6.61 -8.29 2.00
CA PHE A 164 -5.28 -7.78 1.65
C PHE A 164 -4.39 -7.59 2.88
N VAL A 165 -4.89 -6.93 3.94
CA VAL A 165 -4.15 -6.72 5.20
C VAL A 165 -3.77 -8.06 5.84
N SER A 166 -4.67 -9.03 5.85
CA SER A 166 -4.38 -10.37 6.38
C SER A 166 -3.27 -11.07 5.60
N ASN A 167 -3.30 -10.98 4.28
CA ASN A 167 -2.30 -11.59 3.41
C ASN A 167 -0.93 -10.89 3.53
N ILE A 168 -0.89 -9.55 3.63
CA ILE A 168 0.39 -8.82 3.79
C ILE A 168 1.01 -9.09 5.17
N THR A 169 0.19 -9.18 6.22
CA THR A 169 0.63 -9.54 7.57
C THR A 169 1.20 -10.97 7.61
N TYR A 170 0.54 -11.90 6.92
CA TYR A 170 1.05 -13.26 6.78
C TYR A 170 2.41 -13.28 6.06
N LEU A 171 2.53 -12.57 4.93
CA LEU A 171 3.79 -12.44 4.20
C LEU A 171 4.90 -11.87 5.08
N ASP A 172 4.63 -10.81 5.84
CA ASP A 172 5.58 -10.23 6.79
C ASP A 172 6.05 -11.23 7.83
N SER A 173 5.13 -12.00 8.41
CA SER A 173 5.46 -13.05 9.40
C SER A 173 6.35 -14.15 8.80
N GLN A 174 6.13 -14.54 7.55
CA GLN A 174 6.98 -15.52 6.85
C GLN A 174 8.39 -14.97 6.63
N ILE A 175 8.51 -13.71 6.21
CA ILE A 175 9.80 -13.04 6.04
C ILE A 175 10.55 -12.97 7.38
N GLN A 176 9.89 -12.54 8.45
CA GLN A 176 10.49 -12.47 9.78
C GLN A 176 10.96 -13.83 10.29
N ASN A 177 10.14 -14.85 10.18
CA ASN A 177 10.47 -16.21 10.62
C ASN A 177 11.63 -16.81 9.84
N HIS A 178 11.79 -16.42 8.58
CA HIS A 178 12.79 -16.99 7.70
C HIS A 178 14.15 -16.29 7.82
N PHE A 179 14.18 -14.99 7.92
CA PHE A 179 15.42 -14.21 7.86
C PHE A 179 15.93 -13.72 9.23
N PHE A 180 15.06 -13.67 10.25
CA PHE A 180 15.40 -13.04 11.53
C PHE A 180 15.25 -14.00 12.74
N LYS A 181 14.99 -15.27 12.51
CA LYS A 181 15.10 -16.36 13.49
C LYS A 181 16.23 -17.29 13.07
#